data_5ab9723f80dc14b3e5a845b961c33261
#
_entry.id   5ab9723f80dc14b3e5a845b961c33261
#
_cell.length_a   1.000
_cell.length_b   1.000
_cell.length_c   1.000
_cell.angle_alpha   90.00
_cell.angle_beta   90.00
_cell.angle_gamma   90.00
#
_symmetry.space_group_name_H-M   'P 1'
#
loop_
_entity.id
_entity.type
_entity.pdbx_description
1 polymer ?
#
loop_
_entity_poly.entity_id
_entity_poly.type
_entity_poly.pdbx_seq_one_letter_code
_entity_poly.pdbx_strand_id
1 'polypeptide(L)'
;SCSDNWWYNDIGAPQAYMIPLLLLKGHISHENMLVAAAYLKDKIESYIGGGKNLSWIAEIAMHKGCAEDNYSTVQHAFKAIASTLSIVSEQGKEGIKIDGSFHQHHAQIYSGGYGMSLTDDVSKFMEMSVDTQFANEFTLEKKEIFQKLLLEGHLLLSFRNSIDFGTRGRNISRPTSEYTTVPVDVLERAVVGDPANAGIYRAW
;
A
#
# COMPACT_ATOMS: atom_id res chain seq x y z
N SER A 1 -9.14 24.69 9.73
CA SER A 1 -10.53 24.23 9.51
C SER A 1 -10.46 22.79 9.07
N CYS A 2 -11.17 21.89 9.76
CA CYS A 2 -11.31 20.51 9.28
C CYS A 2 -12.10 20.53 7.96
N SER A 3 -11.62 19.80 6.96
CA SER A 3 -12.36 19.56 5.73
C SER A 3 -13.53 18.61 6.03
N ASP A 4 -14.65 18.72 5.31
CA ASP A 4 -15.73 17.72 5.37
C ASP A 4 -15.34 16.42 4.67
N ASN A 5 -14.18 16.38 4.00
CA ASN A 5 -13.67 15.21 3.33
C ASN A 5 -12.88 14.32 4.32
N TRP A 6 -13.48 13.18 4.68
CA TRP A 6 -12.88 12.21 5.59
C TRP A 6 -11.51 11.72 5.12
N TRP A 7 -11.34 11.48 3.80
CA TRP A 7 -10.09 11.01 3.22
C TRP A 7 -8.97 12.03 3.44
N TYR A 8 -9.27 13.32 3.22
CA TYR A 8 -8.29 14.37 3.45
C TYR A 8 -7.85 14.45 4.92
N ASN A 9 -8.81 14.33 5.86
CA ASN A 9 -8.53 14.44 7.30
C ASN A 9 -7.78 13.21 7.83
N ASP A 10 -8.12 12.02 7.36
CA ASP A 10 -7.63 10.76 7.92
C ASP A 10 -6.43 10.17 7.16
N ILE A 11 -6.24 10.57 5.91
CA ILE A 11 -5.18 10.05 5.02
C ILE A 11 -4.35 11.20 4.44
N GLY A 12 -4.94 12.07 3.63
CA GLY A 12 -4.17 13.02 2.84
C GLY A 12 -3.32 14.01 3.64
N ALA A 13 -3.88 14.63 4.69
CA ALA A 13 -3.13 15.53 5.54
C ALA A 13 -2.10 14.79 6.44
N PRO A 14 -2.43 13.64 7.08
CA PRO A 14 -1.44 12.82 7.76
C PRO A 14 -0.27 12.37 6.88
N GLN A 15 -0.51 11.94 5.65
CA GLN A 15 0.54 11.55 4.71
C GLN A 15 1.49 12.72 4.38
N ALA A 16 0.96 13.92 4.18
CA ALA A 16 1.78 15.10 3.94
C ALA A 16 2.64 15.47 5.16
N TYR A 17 2.22 15.06 6.37
CA TYR A 17 2.88 15.40 7.64
C TYR A 17 3.89 14.35 8.11
N MET A 18 3.68 13.06 7.80
CA MET A 18 4.44 11.94 8.38
C MET A 18 5.95 11.98 8.08
N ILE A 19 6.35 12.30 6.85
CA ILE A 19 7.78 12.37 6.48
C ILE A 19 8.47 13.58 7.14
N PRO A 20 7.94 14.82 7.04
CA PRO A 20 8.48 15.95 7.80
C PRO A 20 8.63 15.68 9.29
N LEU A 21 7.68 14.97 9.90
CA LEU A 21 7.75 14.59 11.31
C LEU A 21 8.98 13.70 11.59
N LEU A 22 9.20 12.65 10.81
CA LEU A 22 10.35 11.76 11.00
C LEU A 22 11.69 12.49 10.78
N LEU A 23 11.77 13.43 9.85
CA LEU A 23 12.97 14.21 9.62
C LEU A 23 13.34 15.08 10.82
N LEU A 24 12.38 15.42 11.68
CA LEU A 24 12.63 16.13 12.95
C LEU A 24 13.13 15.23 14.07
N LYS A 25 13.08 13.90 13.90
CA LYS A 25 13.55 12.95 14.93
C LYS A 25 15.05 13.16 15.17
N GLY A 26 15.43 13.31 16.45
CA GLY A 26 16.79 13.66 16.85
C GLY A 26 17.10 15.18 16.83
N HIS A 27 16.24 16.01 16.26
CA HIS A 27 16.38 17.49 16.26
C HIS A 27 15.47 18.18 17.28
N ILE A 28 14.46 17.49 17.81
CA ILE A 28 13.57 17.96 18.88
C ILE A 28 13.60 16.97 20.05
N SER A 29 13.16 17.41 21.23
CA SER A 29 13.07 16.54 22.39
C SER A 29 12.07 15.39 22.14
N HIS A 30 12.28 14.26 22.85
CA HIS A 30 11.35 13.12 22.75
C HIS A 30 9.91 13.53 23.14
N GLU A 31 9.75 14.35 24.18
CA GLU A 31 8.44 14.87 24.61
C GLU A 31 7.75 15.66 23.47
N ASN A 32 8.46 16.56 22.80
CA ASN A 32 7.93 17.32 21.68
C ASN A 32 7.62 16.40 20.48
N MET A 33 8.42 15.34 20.27
CA MET A 33 8.15 14.35 19.24
C MET A 33 6.83 13.61 19.51
N LEU A 34 6.56 13.19 20.74
CA LEU A 34 5.31 12.55 21.11
C LEU A 34 4.10 13.46 20.90
N VAL A 35 4.22 14.75 21.27
CA VAL A 35 3.16 15.75 21.02
C VAL A 35 2.90 15.91 19.53
N ALA A 36 3.95 16.00 18.72
CA ALA A 36 3.82 16.13 17.28
C ALA A 36 3.26 14.85 16.63
N ALA A 37 3.72 13.67 17.06
CA ALA A 37 3.25 12.38 16.57
C ALA A 37 1.78 12.09 16.90
N ALA A 38 1.23 12.71 17.95
CA ALA A 38 -0.19 12.57 18.30
C ALA A 38 -1.15 13.06 17.20
N TYR A 39 -0.69 13.87 16.25
CA TYR A 39 -1.46 14.24 15.06
C TYR A 39 -1.68 13.06 14.12
N LEU A 40 -0.71 12.15 14.02
CA LEU A 40 -0.86 10.91 13.26
C LEU A 40 -1.69 9.92 14.09
N LYS A 41 -2.89 9.62 13.62
CA LYS A 41 -3.78 8.68 14.31
C LYS A 41 -3.61 7.28 13.75
N ASP A 42 -3.39 6.31 14.64
CA ASP A 42 -3.57 4.90 14.28
C ASP A 42 -5.08 4.62 14.16
N LYS A 43 -5.52 4.36 12.94
CA LYS A 43 -6.92 4.07 12.62
C LYS A 43 -7.11 2.66 12.06
N ILE A 44 -6.11 1.80 12.14
CA ILE A 44 -6.17 0.45 11.57
C ILE A 44 -7.39 -0.31 12.09
N GLU A 45 -7.57 -0.38 13.41
CA GLU A 45 -8.67 -1.12 14.03
C GLU A 45 -10.06 -0.50 13.78
N SER A 46 -10.12 0.80 13.57
CA SER A 46 -11.38 1.52 13.35
C SER A 46 -11.78 1.59 11.88
N TYR A 47 -10.89 1.22 10.96
CA TYR A 47 -11.17 1.27 9.53
C TYR A 47 -11.89 0.01 9.07
N ILE A 48 -13.14 0.16 8.66
CA ILE A 48 -13.98 -0.92 8.12
C ILE A 48 -13.82 -0.95 6.60
N GLY A 49 -12.72 -1.53 6.13
CA GLY A 49 -12.45 -1.63 4.71
C GLY A 49 -11.11 -2.29 4.44
N GLY A 50 -10.79 -2.46 3.19
CA GLY A 50 -9.54 -3.08 2.76
C GLY A 50 -8.86 -2.27 1.65
N GLY A 51 -8.07 -2.96 0.84
CA GLY A 51 -7.47 -2.40 -0.35
C GLY A 51 -6.56 -1.22 -0.06
N LYS A 52 -6.55 -0.25 -0.97
CA LYS A 52 -5.59 0.84 -0.94
C LYS A 52 -5.75 1.79 0.25
N ASN A 53 -6.96 2.03 0.72
CA ASN A 53 -7.15 2.92 1.88
C ASN A 53 -6.55 2.33 3.15
N LEU A 54 -6.64 1.02 3.35
CA LEU A 54 -6.00 0.35 4.49
C LEU A 54 -4.47 0.46 4.40
N SER A 55 -3.88 0.34 3.20
CA SER A 55 -2.43 0.50 3.06
C SER A 55 -1.94 1.90 3.44
N TRP A 56 -2.66 2.95 3.07
CA TRP A 56 -2.34 4.33 3.48
C TRP A 56 -2.46 4.53 5.00
N ILE A 57 -3.50 3.97 5.60
CA ILE A 57 -3.71 4.04 7.06
C ILE A 57 -2.57 3.30 7.79
N ALA A 58 -2.17 2.13 7.27
CA ALA A 58 -1.04 1.37 7.82
C ALA A 58 0.28 2.14 7.68
N GLU A 59 0.53 2.79 6.55
CA GLU A 59 1.70 3.63 6.34
C GLU A 59 1.78 4.78 7.37
N ILE A 60 0.66 5.47 7.61
CA ILE A 60 0.58 6.53 8.62
C ILE A 60 0.85 5.98 10.03
N ALA A 61 0.28 4.83 10.38
CA ALA A 61 0.51 4.18 11.67
C ALA A 61 1.97 3.74 11.83
N MET A 62 2.61 3.22 10.78
CA MET A 62 4.04 2.88 10.79
C MET A 62 4.90 4.12 11.12
N HIS A 63 4.68 5.22 10.42
CA HIS A 63 5.42 6.47 10.66
C HIS A 63 5.19 7.01 12.08
N LYS A 64 3.94 6.93 12.58
CA LYS A 64 3.64 7.24 13.98
C LYS A 64 4.47 6.38 14.93
N GLY A 65 4.43 5.06 14.75
CA GLY A 65 5.18 4.12 15.58
C GLY A 65 6.69 4.40 15.56
N CYS A 66 7.24 4.72 14.38
CA CYS A 66 8.64 5.13 14.25
C CYS A 66 8.95 6.45 14.96
N ALA A 67 8.04 7.43 14.94
CA ALA A 67 8.22 8.70 15.63
C ALA A 67 8.19 8.53 17.16
N GLU A 68 7.35 7.65 17.66
CA GLU A 68 7.13 7.37 19.09
C GLU A 68 8.07 6.29 19.66
N ASP A 69 8.95 5.67 18.85
CA ASP A 69 9.73 4.48 19.21
C ASP A 69 8.85 3.30 19.69
N ASN A 70 7.66 3.20 19.12
CA ASN A 70 6.65 2.21 19.50
C ASN A 70 6.66 1.02 18.53
N TYR A 71 7.39 -0.03 18.89
CA TYR A 71 7.51 -1.25 18.10
C TYR A 71 6.15 -1.91 17.79
N SER A 72 5.25 -1.95 18.76
CA SER A 72 3.96 -2.64 18.60
C SER A 72 3.09 -1.94 17.53
N THR A 73 3.11 -0.62 17.47
CA THR A 73 2.41 0.14 16.42
C THR A 73 3.03 -0.13 15.04
N VAL A 74 4.36 -0.20 14.93
CA VAL A 74 5.04 -0.54 13.68
C VAL A 74 4.67 -1.96 13.23
N GLN A 75 4.73 -2.95 14.14
CA GLN A 75 4.35 -4.33 13.83
C GLN A 75 2.89 -4.43 13.37
N HIS A 76 1.99 -3.72 14.04
CA HIS A 76 0.57 -3.67 13.66
C HIS A 76 0.39 -3.12 12.24
N ALA A 77 1.14 -2.08 11.88
CA ALA A 77 1.11 -1.52 10.53
C ALA A 77 1.58 -2.53 9.46
N PHE A 78 2.70 -3.24 9.69
CA PHE A 78 3.16 -4.30 8.78
C PHE A 78 2.13 -5.43 8.64
N LYS A 79 1.51 -5.85 9.74
CA LYS A 79 0.44 -6.84 9.72
C LYS A 79 -0.78 -6.36 8.92
N ALA A 80 -1.17 -5.10 9.09
CA ALA A 80 -2.31 -4.51 8.38
C ALA A 80 -2.09 -4.45 6.87
N ILE A 81 -0.91 -3.97 6.42
CA ILE A 81 -0.64 -3.92 4.98
C ILE A 81 -0.50 -5.32 4.39
N ALA A 82 0.16 -6.24 5.10
CA ALA A 82 0.25 -7.63 4.65
C ALA A 82 -1.12 -8.32 4.58
N SER A 83 -2.11 -7.89 5.36
CA SER A 83 -3.47 -8.41 5.30
C SER A 83 -4.22 -8.02 4.02
N THR A 84 -3.79 -6.95 3.33
CA THR A 84 -4.34 -6.56 2.03
C THR A 84 -4.05 -7.59 0.93
N LEU A 85 -3.01 -8.42 1.12
CA LEU A 85 -2.67 -9.55 0.27
C LEU A 85 -3.56 -10.75 0.64
N SER A 86 -4.80 -10.69 0.22
CA SER A 86 -5.79 -11.76 0.39
C SER A 86 -6.71 -11.82 -0.83
N ILE A 87 -7.10 -13.03 -1.21
CA ILE A 87 -8.07 -13.24 -2.29
C ILE A 87 -9.48 -13.03 -1.72
N VAL A 88 -10.18 -12.07 -2.29
CA VAL A 88 -11.57 -11.75 -1.93
C VAL A 88 -12.52 -12.40 -2.94
N SER A 89 -13.11 -13.54 -2.55
CA SER A 89 -14.04 -14.28 -3.39
C SER A 89 -15.45 -13.69 -3.41
N GLU A 90 -15.81 -12.90 -2.40
CA GLU A 90 -17.15 -12.33 -2.28
C GLU A 90 -17.40 -11.32 -3.40
N GLN A 91 -18.56 -11.48 -4.07
CA GLN A 91 -18.95 -10.60 -5.17
C GLN A 91 -19.25 -9.18 -4.64
N GLY A 92 -18.78 -8.17 -5.37
CA GLY A 92 -19.01 -6.76 -5.03
C GLY A 92 -18.10 -6.21 -3.93
N LYS A 93 -17.28 -7.04 -3.27
CA LYS A 93 -16.29 -6.57 -2.29
C LYS A 93 -14.99 -6.11 -2.94
N GLU A 94 -14.34 -5.16 -2.28
CA GLU A 94 -13.03 -4.62 -2.67
C GLU A 94 -11.90 -5.61 -2.39
N GLY A 95 -10.81 -5.51 -3.14
CA GLY A 95 -9.61 -6.32 -2.95
C GLY A 95 -9.18 -7.10 -4.18
N ILE A 96 -8.20 -7.99 -4.00
CA ILE A 96 -7.62 -8.83 -5.06
C ILE A 96 -8.57 -10.00 -5.33
N LYS A 97 -8.87 -10.25 -6.60
CA LYS A 97 -9.75 -11.35 -7.03
C LYS A 97 -8.95 -12.58 -7.45
N ILE A 98 -9.67 -13.69 -7.59
CA ILE A 98 -9.07 -15.00 -7.96
C ILE A 98 -8.32 -14.96 -9.30
N ASP A 99 -8.71 -14.07 -10.20
CA ASP A 99 -8.06 -13.82 -11.50
C ASP A 99 -6.91 -12.80 -11.44
N GLY A 100 -6.51 -12.36 -10.24
CA GLY A 100 -5.48 -11.35 -10.02
C GLY A 100 -5.95 -9.90 -10.20
N SER A 101 -7.15 -9.64 -10.73
CA SER A 101 -7.67 -8.29 -10.87
C SER A 101 -7.88 -7.63 -9.50
N PHE A 102 -7.74 -6.30 -9.44
CA PHE A 102 -8.00 -5.54 -8.24
C PHE A 102 -9.29 -4.74 -8.38
N HIS A 103 -10.16 -4.84 -7.37
CA HIS A 103 -11.42 -4.12 -7.32
C HIS A 103 -11.44 -3.13 -6.16
N GLN A 104 -11.94 -1.93 -6.43
CA GLN A 104 -12.20 -0.91 -5.40
C GLN A 104 -13.38 -0.02 -5.81
N HIS A 105 -14.03 0.62 -4.85
CA HIS A 105 -15.34 1.24 -5.00
C HIS A 105 -16.38 0.23 -5.47
N HIS A 106 -16.60 -0.78 -4.64
CA HIS A 106 -17.46 -1.94 -4.87
C HIS A 106 -16.90 -2.88 -5.96
N ALA A 107 -17.72 -3.30 -6.91
CA ALA A 107 -17.34 -4.25 -7.96
C ALA A 107 -16.54 -3.64 -9.12
N GLN A 108 -16.07 -2.39 -9.01
CA GLN A 108 -15.37 -1.72 -10.09
C GLN A 108 -13.94 -2.25 -10.24
N ILE A 109 -13.57 -2.73 -11.43
CA ILE A 109 -12.18 -3.06 -11.75
C ILE A 109 -11.34 -1.79 -11.68
N TYR A 110 -10.30 -1.83 -10.84
CA TYR A 110 -9.45 -0.68 -10.58
C TYR A 110 -7.95 -1.05 -10.52
N SER A 111 -7.57 -2.11 -11.24
CA SER A 111 -6.17 -2.57 -11.35
C SER A 111 -5.24 -1.43 -11.77
N GLY A 112 -5.61 -0.66 -12.79
CA GLY A 112 -4.83 0.47 -13.33
C GLY A 112 -4.88 1.76 -12.52
N GLY A 113 -5.34 1.73 -11.28
CA GLY A 113 -5.39 2.89 -10.41
C GLY A 113 -5.06 2.51 -8.98
N TYR A 114 -6.07 2.22 -8.17
CA TYR A 114 -5.87 1.81 -6.78
C TYR A 114 -5.07 0.50 -6.66
N GLY A 115 -5.23 -0.44 -7.61
CA GLY A 115 -4.44 -1.67 -7.64
C GLY A 115 -2.95 -1.40 -7.79
N MET A 116 -2.55 -0.58 -8.76
CA MET A 116 -1.16 -0.16 -8.95
C MET A 116 -0.60 0.52 -7.70
N SER A 117 -1.38 1.43 -7.14
CA SER A 117 -0.98 2.17 -5.95
C SER A 117 -0.85 1.27 -4.71
N LEU A 118 -1.71 0.25 -4.57
CA LEU A 118 -1.57 -0.78 -3.52
C LEU A 118 -0.29 -1.60 -3.72
N THR A 119 -0.03 -2.01 -4.96
CA THR A 119 1.17 -2.77 -5.33
C THR A 119 2.46 -2.01 -4.99
N ASP A 120 2.47 -0.70 -5.26
CA ASP A 120 3.58 0.18 -4.88
C ASP A 120 3.80 0.18 -3.36
N ASP A 121 2.75 0.40 -2.55
CA ASP A 121 2.88 0.39 -1.09
C ASP A 121 3.33 -0.97 -0.57
N VAL A 122 2.70 -2.05 -1.02
CA VAL A 122 3.05 -3.41 -0.58
C VAL A 122 4.50 -3.73 -0.89
N SER A 123 5.00 -3.37 -2.09
CA SER A 123 6.40 -3.59 -2.45
C SER A 123 7.37 -2.85 -1.54
N LYS A 124 7.06 -1.60 -1.13
CA LYS A 124 7.83 -0.82 -0.16
C LYS A 124 7.90 -1.51 1.20
N PHE A 125 6.76 -1.98 1.72
CA PHE A 125 6.73 -2.66 3.00
C PHE A 125 7.44 -4.02 2.94
N MET A 126 7.32 -4.77 1.84
CA MET A 126 8.06 -6.01 1.64
C MET A 126 9.57 -5.76 1.68
N GLU A 127 10.06 -4.75 0.94
CA GLU A 127 11.47 -4.36 0.95
C GLU A 127 11.93 -3.93 2.35
N MET A 128 11.20 -3.01 3.01
CA MET A 128 11.53 -2.55 4.36
C MET A 128 11.50 -3.66 5.42
N SER A 129 10.79 -4.74 5.18
CA SER A 129 10.71 -5.87 6.11
C SER A 129 11.94 -6.78 6.08
N VAL A 130 12.73 -6.76 5.00
CA VAL A 130 13.87 -7.65 4.80
C VAL A 130 14.87 -7.50 5.94
N ASP A 131 15.39 -8.64 6.42
CA ASP A 131 16.32 -8.73 7.57
C ASP A 131 15.76 -8.16 8.88
N THR A 132 14.44 -7.97 8.96
CA THR A 132 13.73 -7.60 10.18
C THR A 132 12.73 -8.68 10.61
N GLN A 133 12.27 -8.59 11.84
CA GLN A 133 11.20 -9.47 12.33
C GLN A 133 9.86 -9.26 11.62
N PHE A 134 9.65 -8.13 10.94
CA PHE A 134 8.44 -7.85 10.17
C PHE A 134 8.34 -8.67 8.88
N ALA A 135 9.44 -9.30 8.41
CA ALA A 135 9.41 -10.21 7.27
C ALA A 135 8.43 -11.37 7.45
N ASN A 136 8.17 -11.78 8.69
CA ASN A 136 7.23 -12.86 9.01
C ASN A 136 5.77 -12.52 8.66
N GLU A 137 5.44 -11.24 8.51
CA GLU A 137 4.09 -10.82 8.12
C GLU A 137 3.81 -11.10 6.63
N PHE A 138 4.85 -11.18 5.81
CA PHE A 138 4.77 -11.54 4.39
C PHE A 138 5.06 -13.03 4.19
N THR A 139 4.09 -13.87 4.57
CA THR A 139 4.15 -15.33 4.39
C THR A 139 4.29 -15.72 2.92
N LEU A 140 4.64 -16.98 2.65
CA LEU A 140 4.72 -17.50 1.28
C LEU A 140 3.40 -17.29 0.52
N GLU A 141 2.27 -17.61 1.13
CA GLU A 141 0.94 -17.38 0.55
C GLU A 141 0.72 -15.93 0.13
N LYS A 142 1.11 -14.97 0.98
CA LYS A 142 0.96 -13.54 0.67
C LYS A 142 1.87 -13.10 -0.48
N LYS A 143 3.08 -13.63 -0.55
CA LYS A 143 4.00 -13.38 -1.66
C LYS A 143 3.45 -13.95 -2.97
N GLU A 144 2.85 -15.13 -2.94
CA GLU A 144 2.16 -15.73 -4.10
C GLU A 144 0.97 -14.86 -4.55
N ILE A 145 0.18 -14.31 -3.62
CA ILE A 145 -0.91 -13.39 -3.95
C ILE A 145 -0.37 -12.07 -4.53
N PHE A 146 0.73 -11.54 -3.98
CA PHE A 146 1.39 -10.35 -4.53
C PHE A 146 1.90 -10.61 -5.97
N GLN A 147 2.55 -11.76 -6.18
CA GLN A 147 3.00 -12.18 -7.51
C GLN A 147 1.82 -12.30 -8.49
N LYS A 148 0.72 -12.91 -8.05
CA LYS A 148 -0.51 -13.02 -8.85
C LYS A 148 -1.07 -11.63 -9.23
N LEU A 149 -1.14 -10.69 -8.29
CA LEU A 149 -1.56 -9.32 -8.54
C LEU A 149 -0.67 -8.64 -9.61
N LEU A 150 0.65 -8.82 -9.50
CA LEU A 150 1.60 -8.29 -10.48
C LEU A 150 1.43 -8.93 -11.86
N LEU A 151 1.51 -10.26 -11.93
CA LEU A 151 1.64 -11.00 -13.19
C LEU A 151 0.30 -11.14 -13.92
N GLU A 152 -0.75 -11.45 -13.19
CA GLU A 152 -2.08 -11.69 -13.78
C GLU A 152 -2.94 -10.43 -13.72
N GLY A 153 -2.84 -9.64 -12.64
CA GLY A 153 -3.67 -8.46 -12.42
C GLY A 153 -3.15 -7.16 -13.04
N HIS A 154 -1.88 -7.07 -13.35
CA HIS A 154 -1.30 -5.87 -13.99
C HIS A 154 -0.66 -6.17 -15.34
N LEU A 155 0.16 -7.23 -15.45
CA LEU A 155 0.84 -7.54 -16.69
C LEU A 155 -0.13 -7.82 -17.83
N LEU A 156 -1.04 -8.76 -17.61
CA LEU A 156 -2.00 -9.14 -18.65
C LEU A 156 -2.91 -7.98 -19.09
N LEU A 157 -3.02 -6.96 -18.24
CA LEU A 157 -3.77 -5.73 -18.53
C LEU A 157 -2.91 -4.62 -19.11
N SER A 158 -1.61 -4.86 -19.30
CA SER A 158 -0.65 -3.87 -19.79
C SER A 158 -0.23 -4.17 -21.22
N PHE A 159 -0.08 -3.11 -22.01
CA PHE A 159 0.50 -3.18 -23.34
C PHE A 159 1.57 -2.09 -23.49
N ARG A 160 2.82 -2.49 -23.69
CA ARG A 160 3.98 -1.57 -23.65
C ARG A 160 4.00 -0.84 -22.30
N ASN A 161 4.04 0.50 -22.32
CA ASN A 161 4.09 1.33 -21.12
C ASN A 161 2.71 1.80 -20.64
N SER A 162 1.63 1.14 -21.05
CA SER A 162 0.27 1.57 -20.75
C SER A 162 -0.57 0.41 -20.24
N ILE A 163 -1.39 0.68 -19.22
CA ILE A 163 -2.39 -0.28 -18.75
C ILE A 163 -3.72 -0.05 -19.48
N ASP A 164 -4.51 -1.12 -19.65
CA ASP A 164 -5.79 -1.07 -20.32
C ASP A 164 -6.71 -0.02 -19.68
N PHE A 165 -7.31 0.80 -20.54
CA PHE A 165 -8.17 1.91 -20.16
C PHE A 165 -9.39 1.46 -19.34
N GLY A 166 -9.99 0.30 -19.65
CA GLY A 166 -11.17 -0.24 -18.97
C GLY A 166 -10.90 -0.69 -17.54
N THR A 167 -9.63 -0.84 -17.13
CA THR A 167 -9.23 -1.33 -15.81
C THR A 167 -8.88 -0.21 -14.82
N ARG A 168 -9.17 1.04 -15.17
CA ARG A 168 -8.74 2.23 -14.42
C ARG A 168 -9.83 2.82 -13.51
N GLY A 169 -10.95 2.15 -13.44
CA GLY A 169 -12.08 2.61 -12.65
C GLY A 169 -12.46 4.06 -12.99
N ARG A 170 -12.78 4.86 -11.98
CA ARG A 170 -13.13 6.28 -12.19
C ARG A 170 -11.98 7.19 -12.66
N ASN A 171 -10.73 6.68 -12.70
CA ASN A 171 -9.61 7.47 -13.25
C ASN A 171 -9.74 7.71 -14.76
N ILE A 172 -10.61 7.01 -15.47
CA ILE A 172 -10.93 7.31 -16.88
C ILE A 172 -11.40 8.75 -17.10
N SER A 173 -12.05 9.36 -16.13
CA SER A 173 -12.53 10.75 -16.22
C SER A 173 -11.48 11.79 -15.79
N ARG A 174 -10.28 11.37 -15.41
CA ARG A 174 -9.20 12.25 -14.93
C ARG A 174 -8.14 12.42 -16.01
N PRO A 175 -8.09 13.55 -16.73
CA PRO A 175 -7.17 13.73 -17.86
C PRO A 175 -5.69 13.75 -17.48
N THR A 176 -5.39 14.03 -16.20
CA THR A 176 -4.02 14.09 -15.66
C THR A 176 -3.51 12.79 -15.06
N SER A 177 -4.34 11.72 -15.02
CA SER A 177 -3.88 10.45 -14.49
C SER A 177 -3.01 9.74 -15.51
N GLU A 178 -1.76 9.47 -15.15
CA GLU A 178 -0.82 8.71 -15.97
C GLU A 178 -1.33 7.29 -16.22
N TYR A 179 -1.06 6.80 -17.44
CA TYR A 179 -1.49 5.48 -17.92
C TYR A 179 -0.31 4.51 -17.92
N THR A 180 0.46 4.51 -16.84
CA THR A 180 1.67 3.70 -16.75
C THR A 180 1.38 2.26 -16.38
N THR A 181 2.20 1.36 -16.90
CA THR A 181 2.31 -0.02 -16.41
C THR A 181 3.00 -0.05 -15.03
N VAL A 182 3.30 -1.24 -14.52
CA VAL A 182 4.03 -1.39 -13.24
C VAL A 182 5.37 -0.65 -13.34
N PRO A 183 5.64 0.31 -12.43
CA PRO A 183 6.92 1.01 -12.42
C PRO A 183 8.09 0.05 -12.13
N VAL A 184 9.25 0.32 -12.71
CA VAL A 184 10.47 -0.52 -12.54
C VAL A 184 10.88 -0.64 -11.08
N ASP A 185 10.77 0.44 -10.31
CA ASP A 185 11.10 0.45 -8.88
C ASP A 185 10.21 -0.47 -8.03
N VAL A 186 8.98 -0.71 -8.45
CA VAL A 186 8.10 -1.73 -7.83
C VAL A 186 8.67 -3.13 -8.05
N LEU A 187 9.17 -3.42 -9.27
CA LEU A 187 9.78 -4.71 -9.58
C LEU A 187 11.11 -4.89 -8.84
N GLU A 188 11.93 -3.84 -8.76
CA GLU A 188 13.18 -3.86 -8.00
C GLU A 188 12.92 -4.15 -6.51
N ARG A 189 11.94 -3.49 -5.90
CA ARG A 189 11.53 -3.78 -4.51
C ARG A 189 10.96 -5.20 -4.36
N ALA A 190 10.23 -5.71 -5.35
CA ALA A 190 9.73 -7.08 -5.35
C ALA A 190 10.88 -8.10 -5.37
N VAL A 191 11.93 -7.85 -6.15
CA VAL A 191 13.15 -8.68 -6.16
C VAL A 191 13.80 -8.75 -4.77
N VAL A 192 13.85 -7.63 -4.05
CA VAL A 192 14.41 -7.56 -2.69
C VAL A 192 13.49 -8.25 -1.67
N GLY A 193 12.20 -7.92 -1.69
CA GLY A 193 11.22 -8.42 -0.72
C GLY A 193 10.83 -9.89 -0.89
N ASP A 194 11.04 -10.44 -2.11
CA ASP A 194 10.75 -11.84 -2.45
C ASP A 194 11.86 -12.45 -3.31
N PRO A 195 13.06 -12.66 -2.75
CA PRO A 195 14.23 -13.11 -3.50
C PRO A 195 14.07 -14.51 -4.10
N ALA A 196 13.20 -15.35 -3.57
CA ALA A 196 12.91 -16.67 -4.13
C ALA A 196 12.31 -16.58 -5.54
N ASN A 197 11.58 -15.52 -5.85
CA ASN A 197 10.93 -15.26 -7.12
C ASN A 197 11.60 -14.14 -7.94
N ALA A 198 12.79 -13.70 -7.54
CA ALA A 198 13.52 -12.60 -8.18
C ALA A 198 13.71 -12.77 -9.70
N GLY A 199 13.90 -14.01 -10.18
CA GLY A 199 14.00 -14.30 -11.61
C GLY A 199 12.76 -13.95 -12.40
N ILE A 200 11.57 -14.09 -11.81
CA ILE A 200 10.29 -13.77 -12.43
C ILE A 200 10.16 -12.25 -12.57
N TYR A 201 10.44 -11.50 -11.49
CA TYR A 201 10.34 -10.04 -11.51
C TYR A 201 11.35 -9.36 -12.43
N ARG A 202 12.55 -9.96 -12.63
CA ARG A 202 13.58 -9.47 -13.56
C ARG A 202 13.31 -9.77 -15.02
N ALA A 203 12.41 -10.72 -15.29
CA ALA A 203 12.04 -11.08 -16.67
C ALA A 203 11.08 -10.04 -17.31
N TRP A 204 10.71 -9.06 -16.55
CA TRP A 204 9.86 -7.93 -16.87
C TRP A 204 10.63 -6.67 -17.16
#